data_c83dd3a9dec64d845ecccdff42b35b90
#
_entry.id   c83dd3a9dec64d845ecccdff42b35b90
#
_cell.length_a   1.000
_cell.length_b   1.000
_cell.length_c   1.000
_cell.angle_alpha   90.00
_cell.angle_beta   90.00
_cell.angle_gamma   90.00
#
_symmetry.space_group_name_H-M   'P 1'
#
loop_
_entity.id
_entity.type
_entity.pdbx_description
1 polymer ?
#
loop_
_entity_poly.entity_id
_entity_poly.type
_entity_poly.pdbx_seq_one_letter_code
_entity_poly.pdbx_strand_id
1 'polypeptide(L)'
;MKAILGLTRYDGELRVLGRDPATERDELLRDVSFIADTAVLPKWLRVRQALDYVEGVHPSFQRDRAEAFIARTELRLDARVKELSKGMVTQLHLALVLAIRARLLVLDEPTLGLDLLYRRRFYDTLLNDYMDEQRTILVTTHQVEEIENILTDVLFIEKGRIVLDSAMDDLALRFAQVFVAPDRLADARALGPMAERTVFGRTVMLFDNKDPDTVARLGEVSTPSVADLFVATMQEAA
;
A
#
# COMPACT_ATOMS: atom_id res chain seq x y z
N MET A 1 -11.45 2.27 -1.91
CA MET A 1 -10.90 2.67 -3.23
C MET A 1 -11.95 3.19 -4.20
N LYS A 2 -12.98 2.44 -4.60
CA LYS A 2 -13.97 2.88 -5.63
C LYS A 2 -14.66 4.20 -5.32
N ALA A 3 -15.03 4.46 -4.07
CA ALA A 3 -15.63 5.73 -3.66
C ALA A 3 -14.67 6.91 -3.82
N ILE A 4 -13.39 6.74 -3.45
CA ILE A 4 -12.31 7.75 -3.61
C ILE A 4 -12.17 8.19 -5.07
N LEU A 5 -12.40 7.27 -6.01
CA LEU A 5 -12.33 7.52 -7.46
C LEU A 5 -13.67 7.96 -8.07
N GLY A 6 -14.72 8.13 -7.26
CA GLY A 6 -16.06 8.43 -7.75
C GLY A 6 -16.69 7.34 -8.63
N LEU A 7 -16.24 6.08 -8.46
CA LEU A 7 -16.71 4.92 -9.23
C LEU A 7 -17.91 4.21 -8.59
N THR A 8 -18.27 4.58 -7.37
CA THR A 8 -19.44 4.05 -6.65
C THR A 8 -20.04 5.13 -5.79
N ARG A 9 -21.35 5.00 -5.51
CA ARG A 9 -22.05 5.85 -4.54
C ARG A 9 -21.59 5.49 -3.13
N TYR A 10 -21.68 6.47 -2.24
CA TYR A 10 -21.42 6.32 -0.81
C TYR A 10 -22.38 7.21 -0.02
N ASP A 11 -22.58 6.90 1.24
CA ASP A 11 -23.34 7.72 2.19
C ASP A 11 -22.35 8.46 3.10
N GLY A 12 -22.72 9.66 3.53
CA GLY A 12 -21.86 10.51 4.35
C GLY A 12 -21.01 11.49 3.54
N GLU A 13 -19.95 12.00 4.14
CA GLU A 13 -19.04 12.97 3.55
C GLU A 13 -17.71 12.31 3.20
N LEU A 14 -17.24 12.53 1.97
CA LEU A 14 -15.92 12.12 1.49
C LEU A 14 -15.29 13.28 0.71
N ARG A 15 -14.07 13.64 1.09
CA ARG A 15 -13.26 14.64 0.38
C ARG A 15 -11.94 14.03 -0.06
N VAL A 16 -11.62 14.15 -1.33
CA VAL A 16 -10.36 13.69 -1.91
C VAL A 16 -9.69 14.89 -2.59
N LEU A 17 -8.51 15.27 -2.11
CA LEU A 17 -7.84 16.51 -2.53
C LEU A 17 -8.74 17.77 -2.42
N GLY A 18 -9.64 17.78 -1.41
CA GLY A 18 -10.60 18.86 -1.16
C GLY A 18 -11.87 18.80 -2.00
N ARG A 19 -12.01 17.84 -2.93
CA ARG A 19 -13.18 17.68 -3.83
C ARG A 19 -14.05 16.51 -3.39
N ASP A 20 -15.34 16.61 -3.69
CA ASP A 20 -16.30 15.52 -3.54
C ASP A 20 -16.26 14.61 -4.77
N PRO A 21 -15.86 13.33 -4.64
CA PRO A 21 -15.78 12.42 -5.78
C PRO A 21 -17.12 12.12 -6.46
N ALA A 22 -18.24 12.34 -5.78
CA ALA A 22 -19.56 12.09 -6.35
C ALA A 22 -20.00 13.18 -7.33
N THR A 23 -19.59 14.43 -7.10
CA THR A 23 -20.06 15.60 -7.86
C THR A 23 -18.96 16.27 -8.68
N GLU A 24 -17.67 16.13 -8.28
CA GLU A 24 -16.52 16.80 -8.90
C GLU A 24 -15.53 15.80 -9.52
N ARG A 25 -16.03 14.63 -9.95
CA ARG A 25 -15.20 13.49 -10.39
C ARG A 25 -14.25 13.85 -11.55
N ASP A 26 -14.74 14.58 -12.55
CA ASP A 26 -13.94 14.87 -13.75
C ASP A 26 -12.75 15.79 -13.43
N GLU A 27 -12.93 16.74 -12.53
CA GLU A 27 -11.84 17.59 -12.04
C GLU A 27 -10.90 16.81 -11.11
N LEU A 28 -11.46 15.98 -10.25
CA LEU A 28 -10.69 15.13 -9.36
C LEU A 28 -9.74 14.19 -10.13
N LEU A 29 -10.24 13.51 -11.17
CA LEU A 29 -9.46 12.55 -11.94
C LEU A 29 -8.33 13.17 -12.78
N ARG A 30 -8.26 14.49 -12.91
CA ARG A 30 -7.09 15.18 -13.49
C ARG A 30 -5.87 15.16 -12.56
N ASP A 31 -6.13 15.07 -11.25
CA ASP A 31 -5.12 15.09 -10.19
C ASP A 31 -4.90 13.68 -9.57
N VAL A 32 -5.60 12.66 -10.06
CA VAL A 32 -5.53 11.29 -9.56
C VAL A 32 -5.10 10.33 -10.65
N SER A 33 -4.15 9.48 -10.34
CA SER A 33 -3.77 8.33 -11.16
C SER A 33 -4.09 7.03 -10.45
N PHE A 34 -4.49 5.99 -11.18
CA PHE A 34 -4.98 4.75 -10.58
C PHE A 34 -4.49 3.51 -11.32
N ILE A 35 -3.98 2.53 -10.57
CA ILE A 35 -3.74 1.17 -11.03
C ILE A 35 -4.70 0.24 -10.28
N ALA A 36 -5.61 -0.42 -11.01
CA ALA A 36 -6.49 -1.44 -10.45
C ALA A 36 -5.78 -2.80 -10.38
N ASP A 37 -6.14 -3.63 -9.39
CA ASP A 37 -5.73 -5.03 -9.29
C ASP A 37 -5.95 -5.80 -10.61
N THR A 38 -7.10 -5.58 -11.23
CA THR A 38 -7.49 -6.22 -12.49
C THR A 38 -7.23 -5.36 -13.73
N ALA A 39 -6.27 -4.44 -13.68
CA ALA A 39 -5.93 -3.59 -14.81
C ALA A 39 -5.42 -4.43 -15.99
N VAL A 40 -6.33 -4.86 -16.85
CA VAL A 40 -6.02 -5.67 -18.03
C VAL A 40 -6.00 -4.77 -19.25
N LEU A 41 -4.79 -4.46 -19.73
CA LEU A 41 -4.65 -3.86 -21.06
C LEU A 41 -5.13 -4.85 -22.13
N PRO A 42 -5.87 -4.38 -23.16
CA PRO A 42 -6.33 -5.25 -24.24
C PRO A 42 -5.16 -6.00 -24.89
N LYS A 43 -5.27 -7.33 -25.00
CA LYS A 43 -4.20 -8.20 -25.50
C LYS A 43 -3.71 -7.85 -26.90
N TRP A 44 -4.56 -7.26 -27.74
CA TRP A 44 -4.24 -6.83 -29.10
C TRP A 44 -3.51 -5.48 -29.16
N LEU A 45 -3.57 -4.68 -28.09
CA LEU A 45 -3.01 -3.33 -28.02
C LEU A 45 -1.48 -3.41 -28.10
N ARG A 46 -0.85 -2.49 -28.83
CA ARG A 46 0.60 -2.31 -28.83
C ARG A 46 1.03 -1.34 -27.74
N VAL A 47 2.25 -1.48 -27.24
CA VAL A 47 2.82 -0.57 -26.22
C VAL A 47 2.68 0.89 -26.67
N ARG A 48 3.07 1.24 -27.91
CA ARG A 48 2.90 2.60 -28.44
C ARG A 48 1.46 3.09 -28.42
N GLN A 49 0.51 2.21 -28.74
CA GLN A 49 -0.91 2.57 -28.76
C GLN A 49 -1.47 2.79 -27.35
N ALA A 50 -0.90 2.11 -26.33
CA ALA A 50 -1.25 2.40 -24.94
C ALA A 50 -0.78 3.80 -24.54
N LEU A 51 0.43 4.20 -24.94
CA LEU A 51 0.93 5.58 -24.74
C LEU A 51 0.04 6.60 -25.46
N ASP A 52 -0.26 6.38 -26.76
CA ASP A 52 -1.10 7.26 -27.56
C ASP A 52 -2.49 7.45 -26.94
N TYR A 53 -3.06 6.35 -26.41
CA TYR A 53 -4.37 6.40 -25.76
C TYR A 53 -4.34 7.24 -24.48
N VAL A 54 -3.36 7.01 -23.60
CA VAL A 54 -3.28 7.76 -22.32
C VAL A 54 -2.97 9.24 -22.60
N GLU A 55 -2.12 9.56 -23.56
CA GLU A 55 -1.82 10.92 -23.99
C GLU A 55 -3.08 11.64 -24.53
N GLY A 56 -3.94 10.91 -25.25
CA GLY A 56 -5.20 11.47 -25.78
C GLY A 56 -6.29 11.70 -24.73
N VAL A 57 -6.23 11.00 -23.58
CA VAL A 57 -7.31 11.08 -22.58
C VAL A 57 -6.88 11.79 -21.30
N HIS A 58 -5.59 11.86 -20.97
CA HIS A 58 -5.11 12.44 -19.72
C HIS A 58 -4.27 13.71 -19.97
N PRO A 59 -4.77 14.90 -19.57
CA PRO A 59 -4.13 16.18 -19.91
C PRO A 59 -2.73 16.38 -19.29
N SER A 60 -2.44 15.67 -18.18
CA SER A 60 -1.17 15.77 -17.46
C SER A 60 -0.19 14.64 -17.82
N PHE A 61 -0.48 13.85 -18.87
CA PHE A 61 0.42 12.78 -19.30
C PHE A 61 1.67 13.35 -19.97
N GLN A 62 2.83 12.85 -19.59
CA GLN A 62 4.13 13.26 -20.10
C GLN A 62 4.75 12.12 -20.92
N ARG A 63 4.56 12.13 -22.22
CA ARG A 63 5.01 11.08 -23.14
C ARG A 63 6.50 10.80 -23.04
N ASP A 64 7.31 11.86 -23.03
CA ASP A 64 8.76 11.72 -22.93
C ASP A 64 9.20 10.97 -21.68
N ARG A 65 8.48 11.17 -20.56
CA ARG A 65 8.73 10.48 -19.30
C ARG A 65 8.37 8.99 -19.39
N ALA A 66 7.25 8.66 -20.02
CA ALA A 66 6.86 7.27 -20.27
C ALA A 66 7.87 6.54 -21.17
N GLU A 67 8.30 7.18 -22.24
CA GLU A 67 9.29 6.62 -23.17
C GLU A 67 10.67 6.48 -22.52
N ALA A 68 11.09 7.44 -21.69
CA ALA A 68 12.33 7.35 -20.92
C ALA A 68 12.30 6.20 -19.89
N PHE A 69 11.14 5.92 -19.29
CA PHE A 69 10.95 4.76 -18.42
C PHE A 69 11.05 3.47 -19.24
N ILE A 70 10.33 3.37 -20.35
CA ILE A 70 10.33 2.19 -21.23
C ILE A 70 11.74 1.89 -21.75
N ALA A 71 12.52 2.90 -22.09
CA ALA A 71 13.89 2.74 -22.58
C ALA A 71 14.85 2.05 -21.57
N ARG A 72 14.50 2.02 -20.26
CA ARG A 72 15.25 1.32 -19.22
C ARG A 72 14.78 -0.12 -19.02
N THR A 73 13.82 -0.59 -19.80
CA THR A 73 13.20 -1.91 -19.72
C THR A 73 13.42 -2.70 -21.01
N GLU A 74 12.95 -3.94 -21.03
CA GLU A 74 12.93 -4.77 -22.25
C GLU A 74 11.67 -4.55 -23.11
N LEU A 75 10.84 -3.56 -22.77
CA LEU A 75 9.61 -3.25 -23.49
C LEU A 75 9.92 -2.65 -24.87
N ARG A 76 9.34 -3.25 -25.89
CA ARG A 76 9.41 -2.71 -27.27
C ARG A 76 8.11 -2.01 -27.60
N LEU A 77 8.19 -0.80 -28.17
CA LEU A 77 7.02 0.02 -28.49
C LEU A 77 6.06 -0.65 -29.52
N ASP A 78 6.57 -1.54 -30.35
CA ASP A 78 5.79 -2.29 -31.35
C ASP A 78 5.23 -3.62 -30.84
N ALA A 79 5.69 -4.11 -29.67
CA ALA A 79 5.20 -5.34 -29.06
C ALA A 79 3.72 -5.22 -28.66
N ARG A 80 2.97 -6.31 -28.79
CA ARG A 80 1.59 -6.38 -28.30
C ARG A 80 1.55 -6.83 -26.86
N VAL A 81 0.54 -6.39 -26.10
CA VAL A 81 0.35 -6.78 -24.70
C VAL A 81 0.33 -8.31 -24.50
N LYS A 82 -0.25 -9.07 -25.44
CA LYS A 82 -0.24 -10.54 -25.42
C LYS A 82 1.14 -11.19 -25.51
N GLU A 83 2.15 -10.45 -25.96
CA GLU A 83 3.53 -10.90 -26.17
C GLU A 83 4.40 -10.58 -24.93
N LEU A 84 3.86 -9.81 -23.98
CA LEU A 84 4.55 -9.38 -22.77
C LEU A 84 4.41 -10.43 -21.65
N SER A 85 5.47 -10.61 -20.90
CA SER A 85 5.41 -11.33 -19.61
C SER A 85 4.60 -10.52 -18.59
N LYS A 86 4.17 -11.16 -17.48
CA LYS A 86 3.47 -10.43 -16.39
C LYS A 86 4.29 -9.23 -15.90
N GLY A 87 5.59 -9.43 -15.64
CA GLY A 87 6.48 -8.35 -15.21
C GLY A 87 6.58 -7.22 -16.24
N MET A 88 6.64 -7.53 -17.55
CA MET A 88 6.63 -6.51 -18.60
C MET A 88 5.29 -5.75 -18.67
N VAL A 89 4.16 -6.42 -18.43
CA VAL A 89 2.84 -5.75 -18.35
C VAL A 89 2.83 -4.78 -17.16
N THR A 90 3.36 -5.17 -16.02
CA THR A 90 3.48 -4.28 -14.85
C THR A 90 4.40 -3.08 -15.14
N GLN A 91 5.54 -3.31 -15.80
CA GLN A 91 6.41 -2.21 -16.24
C GLN A 91 5.70 -1.25 -17.20
N LEU A 92 4.86 -1.76 -18.09
CA LEU A 92 4.04 -0.92 -18.98
C LEU A 92 3.02 -0.10 -18.16
N HIS A 93 2.32 -0.71 -17.21
CA HIS A 93 1.41 0.03 -16.32
C HIS A 93 2.15 1.13 -15.55
N LEU A 94 3.33 0.83 -15.00
CA LEU A 94 4.17 1.84 -14.34
C LEU A 94 4.54 2.98 -15.29
N ALA A 95 5.00 2.66 -16.51
CA ALA A 95 5.34 3.67 -17.49
C ALA A 95 4.18 4.63 -17.77
N LEU A 96 2.96 4.08 -17.90
CA LEU A 96 1.76 4.88 -18.14
C LEU A 96 1.40 5.76 -16.94
N VAL A 97 1.41 5.21 -15.74
CA VAL A 97 0.93 5.87 -14.52
C VAL A 97 1.95 6.88 -13.98
N LEU A 98 3.24 6.52 -13.95
CA LEU A 98 4.30 7.41 -13.46
C LEU A 98 4.56 8.60 -14.40
N ALA A 99 4.11 8.51 -15.64
CA ALA A 99 4.16 9.62 -16.60
C ALA A 99 3.02 10.64 -16.41
N ILE A 100 2.02 10.33 -15.59
CA ILE A 100 0.96 11.26 -15.23
C ILE A 100 1.41 12.11 -14.04
N ARG A 101 1.33 13.44 -14.13
CA ARG A 101 1.58 14.36 -13.01
C ARG A 101 0.34 14.40 -12.12
N ALA A 102 0.09 13.33 -11.36
CA ALA A 102 -0.98 13.27 -10.39
C ALA A 102 -0.50 13.67 -8.99
N ARG A 103 -1.39 14.27 -8.19
CA ARG A 103 -1.16 14.57 -6.77
C ARG A 103 -1.47 13.36 -5.89
N LEU A 104 -2.38 12.50 -6.33
CA LEU A 104 -2.73 11.26 -5.66
C LEU A 104 -2.56 10.08 -6.61
N LEU A 105 -1.73 9.13 -6.24
CA LEU A 105 -1.60 7.84 -6.90
C LEU A 105 -2.31 6.78 -6.05
N VAL A 106 -3.28 6.11 -6.63
CA VAL A 106 -4.04 5.05 -5.98
C VAL A 106 -3.65 3.70 -6.60
N LEU A 107 -3.20 2.78 -5.76
CA LEU A 107 -2.70 1.46 -6.17
C LEU A 107 -3.49 0.37 -5.44
N ASP A 108 -4.20 -0.46 -6.20
CA ASP A 108 -5.01 -1.55 -5.66
C ASP A 108 -4.29 -2.88 -5.95
N GLU A 109 -3.70 -3.50 -4.92
CA GLU A 109 -2.89 -4.73 -5.01
C GLU A 109 -1.85 -4.71 -6.14
N PRO A 110 -1.00 -3.68 -6.25
CA PRO A 110 -0.23 -3.40 -7.47
C PRO A 110 0.85 -4.45 -7.78
N THR A 111 1.23 -5.28 -6.81
CA THR A 111 2.27 -6.30 -6.94
C THR A 111 1.73 -7.72 -6.94
N LEU A 112 0.40 -7.90 -6.95
CA LEU A 112 -0.24 -9.20 -6.93
C LEU A 112 0.17 -10.05 -8.14
N GLY A 113 0.70 -11.25 -7.85
CA GLY A 113 1.15 -12.19 -8.89
C GLY A 113 2.51 -11.88 -9.50
N LEU A 114 3.23 -10.89 -8.99
CA LEU A 114 4.65 -10.67 -9.31
C LEU A 114 5.55 -11.52 -8.42
N ASP A 115 6.71 -11.91 -8.92
CA ASP A 115 7.76 -12.47 -8.08
C ASP A 115 8.46 -11.40 -7.22
N LEU A 116 9.20 -11.84 -6.21
CA LEU A 116 9.84 -10.96 -5.22
C LEU A 116 10.75 -9.90 -5.85
N LEU A 117 11.49 -10.25 -6.90
CA LEU A 117 12.42 -9.34 -7.56
C LEU A 117 11.67 -8.19 -8.26
N TYR A 118 10.58 -8.53 -8.97
CA TYR A 118 9.76 -7.52 -9.66
C TYR A 118 8.99 -6.65 -8.68
N ARG A 119 8.51 -7.19 -7.55
CA ARG A 119 7.86 -6.41 -6.48
C ARG A 119 8.80 -5.36 -5.91
N ARG A 120 10.02 -5.76 -5.54
CA ARG A 120 11.02 -4.83 -5.01
C ARG A 120 11.34 -3.72 -6.01
N ARG A 121 11.57 -4.08 -7.27
CA ARG A 121 11.81 -3.08 -8.34
C ARG A 121 10.62 -2.14 -8.53
N PHE A 122 9.40 -2.62 -8.38
CA PHE A 122 8.19 -1.80 -8.44
C PHE A 122 8.22 -0.71 -7.39
N TYR A 123 8.42 -1.08 -6.12
CA TYR A 123 8.46 -0.11 -5.03
C TYR A 123 9.68 0.81 -5.09
N ASP A 124 10.85 0.29 -5.44
CA ASP A 124 12.06 1.11 -5.66
C ASP A 124 11.81 2.19 -6.74
N THR A 125 11.18 1.82 -7.85
CA THR A 125 10.82 2.78 -8.92
C THR A 125 9.79 3.80 -8.44
N LEU A 126 8.78 3.34 -7.70
CA LEU A 126 7.74 4.21 -7.17
C LEU A 126 8.32 5.28 -6.25
N LEU A 127 9.21 4.90 -5.35
CA LEU A 127 9.84 5.81 -4.41
C LEU A 127 10.84 6.75 -5.07
N ASN A 128 11.72 6.22 -5.94
CA ASN A 128 12.82 7.01 -6.50
C ASN A 128 12.39 7.89 -7.68
N ASP A 129 11.43 7.42 -8.50
CA ASP A 129 11.08 8.11 -9.74
C ASP A 129 9.75 8.87 -9.65
N TYR A 130 8.87 8.54 -8.69
CA TYR A 130 7.55 9.14 -8.61
C TYR A 130 7.31 9.96 -7.34
N MET A 131 7.77 9.52 -6.17
CA MET A 131 7.50 10.18 -4.89
C MET A 131 8.18 11.54 -4.82
N ASP A 132 7.45 12.56 -4.39
CA ASP A 132 7.96 13.88 -4.00
C ASP A 132 7.08 14.44 -2.87
N GLU A 133 7.48 15.57 -2.29
CA GLU A 133 6.79 16.19 -1.14
C GLU A 133 5.34 16.63 -1.43
N GLN A 134 4.93 16.68 -2.70
CA GLN A 134 3.62 17.17 -3.10
C GLN A 134 2.65 16.01 -3.48
N ARG A 135 3.12 14.76 -3.41
CA ARG A 135 2.35 13.59 -3.86
C ARG A 135 2.01 12.67 -2.71
N THR A 136 0.82 12.12 -2.80
CA THR A 136 0.36 11.06 -1.92
C THR A 136 0.22 9.77 -2.70
N ILE A 137 0.69 8.67 -2.12
CA ILE A 137 0.50 7.32 -2.66
C ILE A 137 -0.39 6.56 -1.68
N LEU A 138 -1.54 6.10 -2.15
CA LEU A 138 -2.46 5.25 -1.41
C LEU A 138 -2.38 3.83 -1.97
N VAL A 139 -1.90 2.89 -1.16
CA VAL A 139 -1.76 1.48 -1.56
C VAL A 139 -2.71 0.63 -0.75
N THR A 140 -3.49 -0.24 -1.40
CA THR A 140 -4.13 -1.36 -0.71
C THR A 140 -3.32 -2.62 -0.99
N THR A 141 -3.01 -3.38 0.04
CA THR A 141 -2.33 -4.65 -0.08
C THR A 141 -2.63 -5.54 1.13
N HIS A 142 -2.58 -6.84 0.92
CA HIS A 142 -2.56 -7.85 1.98
C HIS A 142 -1.12 -8.35 2.25
N GLN A 143 -0.13 -7.83 1.51
CA GLN A 143 1.30 -8.17 1.62
C GLN A 143 2.07 -7.03 2.31
N VAL A 144 1.67 -6.69 3.52
CA VAL A 144 2.15 -5.51 4.26
C VAL A 144 3.66 -5.56 4.50
N GLU A 145 4.21 -6.75 4.77
CA GLU A 145 5.64 -6.96 5.06
C GLU A 145 6.57 -6.43 3.95
N GLU A 146 6.07 -6.36 2.70
CA GLU A 146 6.86 -5.90 1.55
C GLU A 146 7.03 -4.39 1.48
N ILE A 147 6.10 -3.64 2.10
CA ILE A 147 6.04 -2.18 2.02
C ILE A 147 6.17 -1.49 3.37
N GLU A 148 6.21 -2.24 4.47
CA GLU A 148 6.24 -1.71 5.83
C GLU A 148 7.30 -0.62 6.03
N ASN A 149 8.50 -0.83 5.50
CA ASN A 149 9.62 0.09 5.64
C ASN A 149 9.49 1.40 4.86
N ILE A 150 8.46 1.55 4.03
CA ILE A 150 8.23 2.73 3.19
C ILE A 150 6.92 3.43 3.49
N LEU A 151 6.11 2.88 4.40
CA LEU A 151 4.86 3.49 4.83
C LEU A 151 5.13 4.67 5.76
N THR A 152 4.35 5.74 5.59
CA THR A 152 4.26 6.85 6.55
C THR A 152 3.06 6.67 7.47
N ASP A 153 1.97 6.13 6.94
CA ASP A 153 0.69 5.95 7.62
C ASP A 153 0.11 4.59 7.28
N VAL A 154 -0.64 4.02 8.21
CA VAL A 154 -1.34 2.76 8.04
C VAL A 154 -2.79 2.84 8.50
N LEU A 155 -3.66 2.17 7.76
CA LEU A 155 -5.09 2.13 8.05
C LEU A 155 -5.58 0.69 7.92
N PHE A 156 -6.10 0.13 9.02
CA PHE A 156 -6.69 -1.22 9.01
C PHE A 156 -8.20 -1.14 8.90
N ILE A 157 -8.75 -1.93 7.99
CA ILE A 157 -10.19 -1.99 7.75
C ILE A 157 -10.68 -3.43 7.97
N GLU A 158 -11.63 -3.60 8.89
CA GLU A 158 -12.30 -4.87 9.17
C GLU A 158 -13.81 -4.71 9.07
N LYS A 159 -14.46 -5.57 8.28
CA LYS A 159 -15.93 -5.56 8.08
C LYS A 159 -16.50 -4.16 7.77
N GLY A 160 -15.76 -3.36 7.00
CA GLY A 160 -16.17 -2.00 6.60
C GLY A 160 -15.97 -0.93 7.68
N ARG A 161 -15.25 -1.23 8.74
CA ARG A 161 -14.88 -0.26 9.80
C ARG A 161 -13.39 -0.07 9.85
N ILE A 162 -12.96 1.16 10.10
CA ILE A 162 -11.56 1.45 10.42
C ILE A 162 -11.33 1.00 11.85
N VAL A 163 -10.42 0.07 12.06
CA VAL A 163 -10.05 -0.49 13.37
C VAL A 163 -8.71 0.03 13.85
N LEU A 164 -7.85 0.51 12.94
CA LEU A 164 -6.62 1.23 13.24
C LEU A 164 -6.42 2.32 12.18
N ASP A 165 -6.04 3.51 12.63
CA ASP A 165 -5.59 4.64 11.82
C ASP A 165 -4.44 5.31 12.59
N SER A 166 -3.22 5.25 12.03
CA SER A 166 -2.03 5.71 12.75
C SER A 166 -0.87 6.01 11.80
N ALA A 167 -0.07 7.01 12.17
CA ALA A 167 1.26 7.17 11.59
C ALA A 167 2.16 6.02 12.04
N MET A 168 3.14 5.64 11.22
CA MET A 168 4.08 4.56 11.52
C MET A 168 4.95 4.86 12.76
N ASP A 169 5.34 6.12 12.94
CA ASP A 169 6.10 6.55 14.12
C ASP A 169 5.30 6.39 15.41
N ASP A 170 3.99 6.67 15.37
CA ASP A 170 3.11 6.52 16.53
C ASP A 170 2.88 5.05 16.89
N LEU A 171 2.91 4.14 15.90
CA LEU A 171 2.80 2.69 16.17
C LEU A 171 3.95 2.20 17.04
N ALA A 172 5.18 2.64 16.77
CA ALA A 172 6.36 2.24 17.54
C ALA A 172 6.32 2.75 18.99
N LEU A 173 5.63 3.86 19.25
CA LEU A 173 5.43 4.42 20.58
C LEU A 173 4.27 3.76 21.34
N ARG A 174 3.24 3.36 20.61
CA ARG A 174 1.99 2.83 21.18
C ARG A 174 2.06 1.33 21.46
N PHE A 175 2.66 0.56 20.56
CA PHE A 175 2.63 -0.90 20.61
C PHE A 175 3.99 -1.49 20.98
N ALA A 176 3.97 -2.48 21.86
CA ALA A 176 5.15 -3.22 22.27
C ALA A 176 4.94 -4.73 22.11
N GLN A 177 5.88 -5.40 21.48
CA GLN A 177 5.96 -6.85 21.43
C GLN A 177 7.00 -7.33 22.43
N VAL A 178 6.65 -8.31 23.26
CA VAL A 178 7.53 -8.84 24.32
C VAL A 178 7.71 -10.34 24.17
N PHE A 179 8.95 -10.77 24.12
CA PHE A 179 9.32 -12.16 24.39
C PHE A 179 9.35 -12.35 25.90
N VAL A 180 8.23 -12.85 26.46
CA VAL A 180 7.99 -12.90 27.89
C VAL A 180 8.89 -13.97 28.54
N ALA A 181 9.56 -13.59 29.64
CA ALA A 181 10.33 -14.53 30.46
C ALA A 181 9.39 -15.56 31.11
N PRO A 182 9.76 -16.84 31.21
CA PRO A 182 8.88 -17.90 31.70
C PRO A 182 8.32 -17.64 33.10
N ASP A 183 9.09 -16.99 33.98
CA ASP A 183 8.73 -16.63 35.35
C ASP A 183 7.84 -15.37 35.43
N ARG A 184 7.65 -14.67 34.30
CA ARG A 184 6.83 -13.44 34.19
C ARG A 184 5.51 -13.63 33.43
N LEU A 185 5.19 -14.85 33.01
CA LEU A 185 3.98 -15.13 32.23
C LEU A 185 2.67 -14.70 32.93
N ALA A 186 2.59 -14.93 34.25
CA ALA A 186 1.40 -14.55 35.03
C ALA A 186 1.25 -13.02 35.11
N ASP A 187 2.35 -12.31 35.33
CA ASP A 187 2.39 -10.84 35.38
C ASP A 187 2.03 -10.24 34.05
N ALA A 188 2.58 -10.81 32.97
CA ALA A 188 2.32 -10.36 31.58
C ALA A 188 0.84 -10.52 31.20
N ARG A 189 0.22 -11.66 31.52
CA ARG A 189 -1.22 -11.89 31.27
C ARG A 189 -2.11 -10.98 32.10
N ALA A 190 -1.69 -10.64 33.34
CA ALA A 190 -2.43 -9.72 34.18
C ALA A 190 -2.47 -8.28 33.61
N LEU A 191 -1.53 -7.90 32.77
CA LEU A 191 -1.52 -6.61 32.04
C LEU A 191 -2.49 -6.55 30.86
N GLY A 192 -3.13 -7.67 30.49
CA GLY A 192 -4.09 -7.73 29.39
C GLY A 192 -3.42 -7.51 28.04
N PRO A 193 -2.66 -8.47 27.51
CA PRO A 193 -2.11 -8.39 26.16
C PRO A 193 -3.23 -8.45 25.12
N MET A 194 -3.08 -7.74 23.99
CA MET A 194 -3.97 -7.83 22.83
C MET A 194 -3.90 -9.20 22.16
N ALA A 195 -2.69 -9.77 22.11
CA ALA A 195 -2.44 -11.08 21.53
C ALA A 195 -1.35 -11.83 22.29
N GLU A 196 -1.47 -13.16 22.31
CA GLU A 196 -0.48 -14.08 22.84
C GLU A 196 -0.22 -15.19 21.81
N ARG A 197 1.04 -15.45 21.49
CA ARG A 197 1.44 -16.56 20.60
C ARG A 197 2.71 -17.23 21.10
N THR A 198 2.94 -18.47 20.67
CA THR A 198 4.19 -19.21 20.93
C THR A 198 5.04 -19.25 19.67
N VAL A 199 6.29 -18.83 19.79
CA VAL A 199 7.26 -18.82 18.70
C VAL A 199 8.51 -19.56 19.18
N PHE A 200 8.85 -20.69 18.58
CA PHE A 200 9.99 -21.54 18.97
C PHE A 200 10.03 -21.88 20.49
N GLY A 201 8.87 -22.15 21.08
CA GLY A 201 8.73 -22.47 22.51
C GLY A 201 8.83 -21.28 23.46
N ARG A 202 8.98 -20.06 22.96
CA ARG A 202 8.92 -18.80 23.73
C ARG A 202 7.56 -18.16 23.58
N THR A 203 7.01 -17.60 24.64
CA THR A 203 5.76 -16.84 24.60
C THR A 203 6.02 -15.41 24.17
N VAL A 204 5.31 -14.97 23.14
CA VAL A 204 5.32 -13.60 22.64
C VAL A 204 3.96 -12.97 22.90
N MET A 205 3.96 -11.82 23.53
CA MET A 205 2.74 -11.05 23.81
C MET A 205 2.83 -9.66 23.19
N LEU A 206 1.70 -9.16 22.72
CA LEU A 206 1.56 -7.83 22.14
C LEU A 206 0.73 -6.95 23.08
N PHE A 207 1.22 -5.76 23.34
CA PHE A 207 0.59 -4.79 24.23
C PHE A 207 0.26 -3.49 23.52
N ASP A 208 -0.90 -2.90 23.80
CA ASP A 208 -1.33 -1.58 23.35
C ASP A 208 -1.23 -0.59 24.52
N ASN A 209 -0.57 0.52 24.28
CA ASN A 209 -0.52 1.70 25.16
C ASN A 209 -0.18 1.37 26.63
N LYS A 210 0.82 0.53 26.85
CA LYS A 210 1.34 0.21 28.17
C LYS A 210 2.61 1.01 28.46
N ASP A 211 2.82 1.30 29.74
CA ASP A 211 4.04 1.96 30.19
C ASP A 211 5.29 1.15 29.82
N PRO A 212 6.26 1.76 29.08
CA PRO A 212 7.44 1.07 28.57
C PRO A 212 8.29 0.39 29.67
N ASP A 213 8.43 1.01 30.85
CA ASP A 213 9.20 0.46 31.96
C ASP A 213 8.52 -0.78 32.55
N THR A 214 7.19 -0.80 32.58
CA THR A 214 6.41 -1.96 33.04
C THR A 214 6.56 -3.11 32.06
N VAL A 215 6.46 -2.85 30.77
CA VAL A 215 6.59 -3.87 29.71
C VAL A 215 8.03 -4.42 29.66
N ALA A 216 9.04 -3.58 29.84
CA ALA A 216 10.45 -3.97 29.85
C ALA A 216 10.82 -4.97 30.97
N ARG A 217 10.06 -4.97 32.06
CA ARG A 217 10.27 -5.94 33.18
C ARG A 217 9.77 -7.35 32.87
N LEU A 218 8.98 -7.51 31.82
CA LEU A 218 8.39 -8.81 31.45
C LEU A 218 9.33 -9.67 30.60
N GLY A 219 10.27 -9.04 29.91
CA GLY A 219 11.20 -9.75 29.01
C GLY A 219 11.83 -8.85 27.96
N GLU A 220 12.20 -9.44 26.86
CA GLU A 220 12.83 -8.75 25.72
C GLU A 220 11.76 -8.01 24.89
N VAL A 221 11.86 -6.68 24.83
CA VAL A 221 10.89 -5.81 24.14
C VAL A 221 11.38 -5.49 22.72
N SER A 222 10.46 -5.51 21.77
CA SER A 222 10.68 -5.06 20.39
C SER A 222 9.44 -4.33 19.88
N THR A 223 9.59 -3.56 18.80
CA THR A 223 8.44 -3.01 18.07
C THR A 223 7.81 -4.14 17.24
N PRO A 224 6.49 -4.35 17.33
CA PRO A 224 5.81 -5.33 16.49
C PRO A 224 5.83 -4.90 15.02
N SER A 225 5.85 -5.87 14.10
CA SER A 225 5.63 -5.59 12.68
C SER A 225 4.19 -5.15 12.41
N VAL A 226 3.96 -4.42 11.32
CA VAL A 226 2.60 -4.03 10.90
C VAL A 226 1.75 -5.28 10.63
N ALA A 227 2.35 -6.36 10.14
CA ALA A 227 1.67 -7.64 9.96
C ALA A 227 1.23 -8.27 11.28
N ASP A 228 2.08 -8.25 12.33
CA ASP A 228 1.72 -8.73 13.66
C ASP A 228 0.58 -7.91 14.28
N LEU A 229 0.64 -6.58 14.14
CA LEU A 229 -0.42 -5.66 14.57
C LEU A 229 -1.73 -5.94 13.82
N PHE A 230 -1.67 -6.14 12.51
CA PHE A 230 -2.85 -6.47 11.71
C PHE A 230 -3.53 -7.74 12.22
N VAL A 231 -2.77 -8.82 12.40
CA VAL A 231 -3.31 -10.10 12.91
C VAL A 231 -3.94 -9.93 14.31
N ALA A 232 -3.25 -9.23 15.22
CA ALA A 232 -3.75 -9.01 16.57
C ALA A 232 -5.05 -8.20 16.58
N THR A 233 -5.09 -7.09 15.83
CA THR A 233 -6.26 -6.23 15.73
C THR A 233 -7.46 -6.94 15.11
N MET A 234 -7.24 -7.80 14.09
CA MET A 234 -8.31 -8.58 13.47
C MET A 234 -8.87 -9.67 14.42
N GLN A 235 -8.04 -10.25 15.27
CA GLN A 235 -8.48 -11.24 16.27
C GLN A 235 -9.31 -10.60 17.39
N GLU A 236 -8.99 -9.39 17.80
CA GLU A 236 -9.74 -8.65 18.83
C GLU A 236 -11.10 -8.16 18.31
N ALA A 237 -11.22 -7.87 16.99
CA ALA A 237 -12.45 -7.40 16.35
C ALA A 237 -13.40 -8.53 15.92
N ALA A 238 -13.01 -9.80 16.02
CA ALA A 238 -13.80 -10.97 15.64
C ALA A 238 -14.71 -11.45 16.75
#